data_8cae42174a8e9c3cd73b64fbf18191bb
#
_entry.id   8cae42174a8e9c3cd73b64fbf18191bb
#
_cell.length_a   1.000
_cell.length_b   1.000
_cell.length_c   1.000
_cell.angle_alpha   90.00
_cell.angle_beta   90.00
_cell.angle_gamma   90.00
#
_symmetry.space_group_name_H-M   'P 1'
#
loop_
_entity.id
_entity.type
_entity.pdbx_description
1 polymer ?
#
loop_
_entity_poly.entity_id
_entity_poly.type
_entity_poly.pdbx_seq_one_letter_code
_entity_poly.pdbx_strand_id
1 'polypeptide(L)'
;MSNILQSLPIGEKVGIAFSGGLDTSAAIYWMRQKGAIPYCYTANLGQPDETDYDSIPRKAEYYGAEKAVLIDCRSQLVREGFAALQCGAFHITTAGVPYFNTTPIGRAVTGTMLVGAMKEDGVDIWGDGSTYKGNDIERFYRYGLMVNPTLRIYKPWLDQLFIDELGGRKEMSELLEKAGLEFHMSKEKAYSTDSNIWGATHEAKDLEFLKNGLRIVEPIMGVSHWLSDVEVKPEEVTIQFVEGVPVTINGQSFASDVDLVLEANRIGGRHGLGMSDQIENRIIEAKSRGIYEAPAMALFFIAYERLVTGIHNEGTIEQYRDMGRRLGRLLYEGRWFDPQSMMLRETLQRWVAKAITGEVTLELRRGNDYTILNTESPNLTYAPERLTMEKNESGSFSPQDRIGQLTMRNLDITDSRAKLFVYAKAGVIGSSAVEGMRLLDAPAGDGEGAGEGV
;
A
#
# COMPACT_ATOMS: atom_id res chain seq x y z
N MET A 1 14.28 -2.11 -29.50
CA MET A 1 15.12 -0.93 -29.20
C MET A 1 14.71 -0.39 -27.85
N SER A 2 15.64 0.18 -27.07
CA SER A 2 15.30 0.79 -25.79
C SER A 2 14.51 2.08 -26.02
N ASN A 3 13.43 2.29 -25.26
CA ASN A 3 12.70 3.55 -25.26
C ASN A 3 13.42 4.64 -24.44
N ILE A 4 14.51 4.29 -23.76
CA ILE A 4 15.25 5.19 -22.86
C ILE A 4 16.29 5.97 -23.68
N LEU A 5 16.18 7.30 -23.61
CA LEU A 5 17.16 8.23 -24.16
C LEU A 5 18.32 8.39 -23.16
N GLN A 6 19.55 8.26 -23.67
CA GLN A 6 20.78 8.36 -22.86
C GLN A 6 21.35 9.78 -22.79
N SER A 7 20.79 10.70 -23.56
CA SER A 7 21.18 12.11 -23.61
C SER A 7 19.96 12.99 -23.83
N LEU A 8 20.08 14.27 -23.43
CA LEU A 8 19.02 15.25 -23.56
C LEU A 8 18.55 15.41 -25.02
N PRO A 9 17.24 15.28 -25.30
CA PRO A 9 16.68 15.47 -26.63
C PRO A 9 16.57 16.97 -27.00
N ILE A 10 17.61 17.52 -27.59
CA ILE A 10 17.72 18.93 -27.97
C ILE A 10 16.71 19.26 -29.09
N GLY A 11 15.97 20.37 -28.95
CA GLY A 11 14.96 20.83 -29.90
C GLY A 11 13.61 20.11 -29.78
N GLU A 12 13.49 19.13 -28.89
CA GLU A 12 12.25 18.37 -28.73
C GLU A 12 11.50 18.75 -27.46
N LYS A 13 10.19 18.51 -27.45
CA LYS A 13 9.33 18.66 -26.27
C LYS A 13 9.57 17.52 -25.28
N VAL A 14 9.87 17.86 -24.03
CA VAL A 14 10.07 16.90 -22.94
C VAL A 14 9.04 17.14 -21.86
N GLY A 15 8.13 16.18 -21.64
CA GLY A 15 7.16 16.23 -20.56
C GLY A 15 7.82 15.85 -19.24
N ILE A 16 7.72 16.70 -18.24
CA ILE A 16 8.33 16.52 -16.93
C ILE A 16 7.23 16.40 -15.86
N ALA A 17 7.24 15.33 -15.09
CA ALA A 17 6.48 15.25 -13.84
C ALA A 17 7.11 16.21 -12.83
N PHE A 18 6.46 17.35 -12.64
CA PHE A 18 6.99 18.46 -11.84
C PHE A 18 6.37 18.51 -10.45
N SER A 19 7.22 18.47 -9.43
CA SER A 19 6.81 18.53 -8.02
C SER A 19 7.03 19.87 -7.35
N GLY A 20 7.67 20.83 -8.03
CA GLY A 20 8.07 22.11 -7.44
C GLY A 20 9.33 22.04 -6.55
N GLY A 21 9.94 20.85 -6.40
CA GLY A 21 11.16 20.67 -5.64
C GLY A 21 12.42 21.11 -6.37
N LEU A 22 13.55 21.22 -5.63
CA LEU A 22 14.84 21.68 -6.16
C LEU A 22 15.28 20.88 -7.40
N ASP A 23 15.23 19.55 -7.31
CA ASP A 23 15.75 18.64 -8.34
C ASP A 23 15.03 18.86 -9.68
N THR A 24 13.68 18.94 -9.65
CA THR A 24 12.89 19.15 -10.87
C THR A 24 12.99 20.59 -11.37
N SER A 25 13.09 21.58 -10.50
CA SER A 25 13.29 22.99 -10.87
C SER A 25 14.62 23.23 -11.58
N ALA A 26 15.71 22.69 -11.00
CA ALA A 26 17.04 22.77 -11.61
C ALA A 26 17.10 22.00 -12.94
N ALA A 27 16.46 20.81 -13.00
CA ALA A 27 16.40 20.02 -14.23
C ALA A 27 15.69 20.77 -15.37
N ILE A 28 14.55 21.43 -15.11
CA ILE A 28 13.83 22.22 -16.12
C ILE A 28 14.70 23.34 -16.65
N TYR A 29 15.31 24.13 -15.75
CA TYR A 29 16.18 25.22 -16.14
C TYR A 29 17.36 24.73 -16.98
N TRP A 30 18.05 23.67 -16.53
CA TRP A 30 19.17 23.07 -17.22
C TRP A 30 18.78 22.56 -18.61
N MET A 31 17.65 21.84 -18.75
CA MET A 31 17.14 21.36 -20.04
C MET A 31 16.87 22.52 -21.00
N ARG A 32 16.23 23.59 -20.50
CA ARG A 32 15.96 24.79 -21.31
C ARG A 32 17.24 25.45 -21.81
N GLN A 33 18.25 25.58 -20.94
CA GLN A 33 19.55 26.16 -21.30
C GLN A 33 20.31 25.30 -22.34
N LYS A 34 20.12 23.99 -22.32
CA LYS A 34 20.72 23.06 -23.30
C LYS A 34 19.89 22.91 -24.59
N GLY A 35 18.74 23.60 -24.69
CA GLY A 35 17.94 23.66 -25.92
C GLY A 35 16.83 22.63 -26.04
N ALA A 36 16.48 21.87 -25.00
CA ALA A 36 15.23 21.11 -24.96
C ALA A 36 14.04 22.03 -24.63
N ILE A 37 12.82 21.57 -24.86
CA ILE A 37 11.59 22.33 -24.64
C ILE A 37 10.79 21.65 -23.52
N PRO A 38 10.98 22.03 -22.22
CA PRO A 38 10.30 21.39 -21.09
C PRO A 38 8.81 21.75 -21.07
N TYR A 39 7.96 20.74 -20.96
CA TYR A 39 6.53 20.82 -20.66
C TYR A 39 6.29 20.21 -19.28
N CYS A 40 5.73 20.94 -18.34
CA CYS A 40 5.59 20.48 -16.97
C CYS A 40 4.17 20.05 -16.65
N TYR A 41 4.05 18.87 -16.04
CA TYR A 41 2.78 18.29 -15.62
C TYR A 41 2.83 17.99 -14.14
N THR A 42 1.91 18.59 -13.38
CA THR A 42 1.81 18.42 -11.94
C THR A 42 0.55 17.65 -11.59
N ALA A 43 0.65 16.62 -10.79
CA ALA A 43 -0.50 15.89 -10.27
C ALA A 43 -0.96 16.49 -8.94
N ASN A 44 -2.20 16.97 -8.87
CA ASN A 44 -2.88 17.19 -7.59
C ASN A 44 -3.38 15.84 -7.07
N LEU A 45 -2.69 15.30 -6.09
CA LEU A 45 -3.01 14.05 -5.41
C LEU A 45 -3.66 14.25 -4.03
N GLY A 46 -4.01 15.50 -3.68
CA GLY A 46 -4.48 15.85 -2.35
C GLY A 46 -3.37 15.76 -1.29
N GLN A 47 -2.15 16.17 -1.64
CA GLN A 47 -1.01 16.18 -0.73
C GLN A 47 -1.30 17.10 0.47
N PRO A 48 -1.23 16.61 1.73
CA PRO A 48 -1.60 17.40 2.92
C PRO A 48 -0.61 18.53 3.23
N ASP A 49 0.61 18.45 2.70
CA ASP A 49 1.68 19.43 2.88
C ASP A 49 1.77 20.45 1.74
N GLU A 50 0.86 20.42 0.73
CA GLU A 50 0.74 21.43 -0.31
C GLU A 50 -0.47 22.32 -0.06
N THR A 51 -0.22 23.62 0.09
CA THR A 51 -1.27 24.61 0.41
C THR A 51 -1.65 25.50 -0.77
N ASP A 52 -0.82 25.56 -1.83
CA ASP A 52 -1.05 26.41 -3.00
C ASP A 52 -0.68 25.66 -4.30
N TYR A 53 -1.56 24.76 -4.71
CA TYR A 53 -1.39 24.00 -5.96
C TYR A 53 -1.28 24.90 -7.20
N ASP A 54 -1.99 26.03 -7.23
CA ASP A 54 -1.99 26.94 -8.36
C ASP A 54 -0.65 27.67 -8.55
N SER A 55 0.17 27.74 -7.51
CA SER A 55 1.54 28.27 -7.61
C SER A 55 2.51 27.35 -8.34
N ILE A 56 2.25 26.04 -8.37
CA ILE A 56 3.21 25.06 -8.89
C ILE A 56 3.42 25.22 -10.40
N PRO A 57 2.38 25.32 -11.25
CA PRO A 57 2.58 25.64 -12.67
C PRO A 57 3.34 26.95 -12.91
N ARG A 58 3.02 28.00 -12.17
CA ARG A 58 3.72 29.30 -12.27
C ARG A 58 5.21 29.18 -11.92
N LYS A 59 5.55 28.35 -10.91
CA LYS A 59 6.95 28.04 -10.59
C LYS A 59 7.65 27.31 -11.74
N ALA A 60 6.98 26.34 -12.37
CA ALA A 60 7.56 25.63 -13.52
C ALA A 60 7.88 26.58 -14.68
N GLU A 61 6.96 27.49 -15.02
CA GLU A 61 7.17 28.51 -16.05
C GLU A 61 8.31 29.48 -15.67
N TYR A 62 8.38 29.87 -14.40
CA TYR A 62 9.47 30.71 -13.88
C TYR A 62 10.85 30.06 -14.06
N TYR A 63 10.95 28.74 -13.93
CA TYR A 63 12.19 27.99 -14.18
C TYR A 63 12.42 27.64 -15.65
N GLY A 64 11.54 28.06 -16.57
CA GLY A 64 11.74 27.95 -18.01
C GLY A 64 10.94 26.87 -18.71
N ALA A 65 9.90 26.32 -18.09
CA ALA A 65 8.93 25.47 -18.79
C ALA A 65 8.22 26.27 -19.90
N GLU A 66 8.03 25.67 -21.06
CA GLU A 66 7.26 26.23 -22.17
C GLU A 66 5.76 26.24 -21.87
N LYS A 67 5.30 25.22 -21.15
CA LYS A 67 3.95 25.04 -20.69
C LYS A 67 3.96 24.32 -19.35
N ALA A 68 3.05 24.70 -18.45
CA ALA A 68 2.84 24.00 -17.20
C ALA A 68 1.35 23.74 -16.94
N VAL A 69 0.99 22.53 -16.52
CA VAL A 69 -0.39 22.09 -16.31
C VAL A 69 -0.53 21.41 -14.95
N LEU A 70 -1.56 21.79 -14.22
CA LEU A 70 -2.01 21.09 -13.00
C LEU A 70 -3.17 20.16 -13.35
N ILE A 71 -3.04 18.88 -12.99
CA ILE A 71 -4.02 17.83 -13.29
C ILE A 71 -4.61 17.34 -11.98
N ASP A 72 -5.94 17.46 -11.82
CA ASP A 72 -6.63 16.93 -10.65
C ASP A 72 -6.77 15.41 -10.75
N CYS A 73 -5.97 14.70 -9.96
CA CYS A 73 -5.92 13.25 -9.90
C CYS A 73 -6.66 12.67 -8.69
N ARG A 74 -7.24 13.50 -7.81
CA ARG A 74 -7.77 13.07 -6.51
C ARG A 74 -8.86 12.03 -6.63
N SER A 75 -9.86 12.26 -7.47
CA SER A 75 -10.99 11.32 -7.64
C SER A 75 -10.54 9.96 -8.17
N GLN A 76 -9.60 9.94 -9.13
CA GLN A 76 -9.04 8.69 -9.63
C GLN A 76 -8.23 7.97 -8.55
N LEU A 77 -7.43 8.72 -7.79
CA LEU A 77 -6.61 8.19 -6.72
C LEU A 77 -7.45 7.57 -5.60
N VAL A 78 -8.57 8.20 -5.24
CA VAL A 78 -9.50 7.67 -4.25
C VAL A 78 -10.11 6.35 -4.73
N ARG A 79 -10.56 6.27 -5.99
CA ARG A 79 -11.10 5.03 -6.57
C ARG A 79 -10.09 3.88 -6.56
N GLU A 80 -8.83 4.14 -6.94
CA GLU A 80 -7.81 3.10 -6.92
C GLU A 80 -7.42 2.69 -5.49
N GLY A 81 -7.49 3.61 -4.53
CA GLY A 81 -7.32 3.31 -3.11
C GLY A 81 -8.43 2.41 -2.57
N PHE A 82 -9.68 2.68 -2.92
CA PHE A 82 -10.80 1.79 -2.56
C PHE A 82 -10.65 0.41 -3.21
N ALA A 83 -10.20 0.33 -4.45
CA ALA A 83 -9.91 -0.95 -5.08
C ALA A 83 -8.80 -1.72 -4.35
N ALA A 84 -7.76 -1.03 -3.88
CA ALA A 84 -6.71 -1.65 -3.07
C ALA A 84 -7.22 -2.13 -1.71
N LEU A 85 -8.08 -1.35 -1.05
CA LEU A 85 -8.76 -1.72 0.20
C LEU A 85 -9.64 -2.97 0.01
N GLN A 86 -10.52 -2.96 -1.00
CA GLN A 86 -11.41 -4.08 -1.34
C GLN A 86 -10.65 -5.39 -1.57
N CYS A 87 -9.46 -5.30 -2.11
CA CYS A 87 -8.62 -6.44 -2.44
C CYS A 87 -7.61 -6.82 -1.35
N GLY A 88 -7.50 -6.06 -0.26
CA GLY A 88 -6.42 -6.25 0.72
C GLY A 88 -5.03 -6.20 0.07
N ALA A 89 -4.80 -5.29 -0.89
CA ALA A 89 -3.59 -5.23 -1.71
C ALA A 89 -2.36 -4.69 -0.96
N PHE A 90 -2.06 -5.31 0.20
CA PHE A 90 -1.02 -4.90 1.14
C PHE A 90 -0.13 -6.10 1.47
N HIS A 91 1.15 -6.05 1.05
CA HIS A 91 2.05 -7.21 1.16
C HIS A 91 3.14 -7.06 2.21
N ILE A 92 3.41 -5.83 2.67
CA ILE A 92 4.40 -5.54 3.71
C ILE A 92 3.65 -5.36 5.02
N THR A 93 4.01 -6.15 6.03
CA THR A 93 3.39 -6.09 7.36
C THR A 93 4.44 -6.34 8.42
N THR A 94 4.54 -5.46 9.41
CA THR A 94 5.39 -5.63 10.59
C THR A 94 4.51 -5.67 11.83
N ALA A 95 4.58 -6.76 12.59
CA ALA A 95 3.82 -6.96 13.82
C ALA A 95 2.30 -6.68 13.68
N GLY A 96 1.71 -7.07 12.56
CA GLY A 96 0.28 -6.88 12.27
C GLY A 96 -0.09 -5.52 11.69
N VAL A 97 0.83 -4.57 11.59
CA VAL A 97 0.57 -3.25 11.01
C VAL A 97 1.05 -3.23 9.55
N PRO A 98 0.13 -3.08 8.57
CA PRO A 98 0.49 -3.09 7.17
C PRO A 98 1.04 -1.74 6.69
N TYR A 99 1.86 -1.79 5.63
CA TYR A 99 2.07 -0.67 4.73
C TYR A 99 1.00 -0.69 3.64
N PHE A 100 0.23 0.37 3.54
CA PHE A 100 -0.95 0.43 2.67
C PHE A 100 -0.66 0.78 1.20
N ASN A 101 0.58 0.65 0.74
CA ASN A 101 0.97 0.93 -0.65
C ASN A 101 0.52 2.33 -1.16
N THR A 102 0.49 3.32 -0.29
CA THR A 102 -0.04 4.66 -0.60
C THR A 102 0.75 5.37 -1.69
N THR A 103 2.08 5.32 -1.64
CA THR A 103 2.94 5.83 -2.71
C THR A 103 2.80 5.01 -4.01
N PRO A 104 2.84 3.66 -4.03
CA PRO A 104 2.58 2.87 -5.24
C PRO A 104 1.25 3.19 -5.93
N ILE A 105 0.15 3.35 -5.18
CA ILE A 105 -1.15 3.75 -5.74
C ILE A 105 -1.05 5.15 -6.37
N GLY A 106 -0.42 6.09 -5.68
CA GLY A 106 -0.18 7.43 -6.20
C GLY A 106 0.58 7.41 -7.53
N ARG A 107 1.62 6.56 -7.65
CA ARG A 107 2.41 6.44 -8.89
C ARG A 107 1.63 5.81 -10.03
N ALA A 108 0.73 4.86 -9.74
CA ALA A 108 -0.16 4.28 -10.74
C ALA A 108 -1.05 5.34 -11.38
N VAL A 109 -1.62 6.21 -10.58
CA VAL A 109 -2.49 7.31 -11.05
C VAL A 109 -1.67 8.42 -11.72
N THR A 110 -0.59 8.87 -11.11
CA THR A 110 0.27 9.92 -11.67
C THR A 110 0.83 9.49 -13.03
N GLY A 111 1.44 8.31 -13.11
CA GLY A 111 2.08 7.82 -14.34
C GLY A 111 1.10 7.64 -15.51
N THR A 112 -0.15 7.32 -15.24
CA THR A 112 -1.17 7.14 -16.29
C THR A 112 -1.82 8.46 -16.68
N MET A 113 -2.23 9.30 -15.72
CA MET A 113 -2.96 10.53 -16.01
C MET A 113 -2.08 11.61 -16.64
N LEU A 114 -0.84 11.78 -16.16
CA LEU A 114 0.06 12.78 -16.74
C LEU A 114 0.47 12.42 -18.17
N VAL A 115 0.77 11.13 -18.45
CA VAL A 115 1.08 10.69 -19.82
C VAL A 115 -0.14 10.82 -20.75
N GLY A 116 -1.36 10.61 -20.22
CA GLY A 116 -2.59 10.90 -20.94
C GLY A 116 -2.69 12.36 -21.36
N ALA A 117 -2.42 13.31 -20.45
CA ALA A 117 -2.43 14.75 -20.71
C ALA A 117 -1.30 15.17 -21.69
N MET A 118 -0.11 14.57 -21.59
CA MET A 118 0.98 14.81 -22.51
C MET A 118 0.60 14.56 -23.98
N LYS A 119 -0.23 13.54 -24.22
CA LYS A 119 -0.71 13.21 -25.56
C LYS A 119 -1.52 14.33 -26.20
N GLU A 120 -2.32 15.06 -25.41
CA GLU A 120 -3.10 16.22 -25.88
C GLU A 120 -2.19 17.35 -26.35
N ASP A 121 -1.01 17.49 -25.76
CA ASP A 121 -0.02 18.51 -26.08
C ASP A 121 0.97 18.08 -27.19
N GLY A 122 0.83 16.85 -27.69
CA GLY A 122 1.78 16.28 -28.65
C GLY A 122 3.19 16.13 -28.06
N VAL A 123 3.28 15.74 -26.79
CA VAL A 123 4.52 15.48 -26.07
C VAL A 123 4.68 13.97 -25.94
N ASP A 124 5.74 13.42 -26.50
CA ASP A 124 6.01 11.98 -26.57
C ASP A 124 7.29 11.54 -25.85
N ILE A 125 7.92 12.44 -25.10
CA ILE A 125 9.06 12.15 -24.24
C ILE A 125 8.67 12.42 -22.79
N TRP A 126 8.73 11.38 -21.93
CA TRP A 126 8.50 11.48 -20.50
C TRP A 126 9.79 11.67 -19.72
N GLY A 127 9.78 12.56 -18.77
CA GLY A 127 10.82 12.74 -17.77
C GLY A 127 10.25 12.92 -16.36
N ASP A 128 11.05 12.56 -15.38
CA ASP A 128 10.77 12.80 -13.96
C ASP A 128 12.07 12.81 -13.14
N GLY A 129 11.97 13.19 -11.88
CA GLY A 129 13.09 13.27 -10.94
C GLY A 129 13.48 11.96 -10.26
N SER A 130 12.96 10.80 -10.70
CA SER A 130 13.29 9.54 -10.05
C SER A 130 14.75 9.13 -10.24
N THR A 131 15.36 8.68 -9.13
CA THR A 131 16.76 8.23 -9.12
C THR A 131 16.88 6.76 -9.52
N TYR A 132 18.04 6.35 -10.04
CA TYR A 132 18.29 4.96 -10.46
C TYR A 132 18.26 3.92 -9.32
N LYS A 133 18.34 4.36 -8.05
CA LYS A 133 18.25 3.50 -6.85
C LYS A 133 16.82 3.41 -6.29
N GLY A 134 15.90 4.26 -6.75
CA GLY A 134 14.52 4.31 -6.26
C GLY A 134 13.61 3.32 -6.97
N ASN A 135 12.40 3.14 -6.42
CA ASN A 135 11.35 2.32 -7.03
C ASN A 135 10.63 3.06 -8.17
N ASP A 136 10.52 4.37 -8.07
CA ASP A 136 9.67 5.19 -8.95
C ASP A 136 10.15 5.23 -10.39
N ILE A 137 11.45 5.07 -10.62
CA ILE A 137 12.02 5.01 -11.96
C ILE A 137 11.38 3.88 -12.79
N GLU A 138 11.14 2.72 -12.18
CA GLU A 138 10.48 1.59 -12.84
C GLU A 138 8.97 1.78 -12.89
N ARG A 139 8.34 2.26 -11.82
CA ARG A 139 6.89 2.50 -11.77
C ARG A 139 6.43 3.44 -12.88
N PHE A 140 7.08 4.61 -13.02
CA PHE A 140 6.76 5.56 -14.08
C PHE A 140 7.08 5.05 -15.48
N TYR A 141 8.18 4.31 -15.63
CA TYR A 141 8.51 3.67 -16.90
C TYR A 141 7.40 2.73 -17.36
N ARG A 142 6.94 1.84 -16.48
CA ARG A 142 5.89 0.87 -16.79
C ARG A 142 4.55 1.53 -17.07
N TYR A 143 4.07 2.39 -16.18
CA TYR A 143 2.77 3.05 -16.36
C TYR A 143 2.75 3.97 -17.59
N GLY A 144 3.82 4.67 -17.84
CA GLY A 144 3.95 5.50 -19.02
C GLY A 144 3.83 4.70 -20.33
N LEU A 145 4.56 3.59 -20.43
CA LEU A 145 4.51 2.72 -21.60
C LEU A 145 3.18 1.96 -21.75
N MET A 146 2.47 1.70 -20.67
CA MET A 146 1.12 1.13 -20.76
C MET A 146 0.11 2.09 -21.39
N VAL A 147 0.23 3.40 -21.11
CA VAL A 147 -0.63 4.43 -21.73
C VAL A 147 -0.19 4.73 -23.14
N ASN A 148 1.11 4.87 -23.38
CA ASN A 148 1.67 5.18 -24.67
C ASN A 148 2.88 4.24 -24.98
N PRO A 149 2.70 3.16 -25.75
CA PRO A 149 3.76 2.20 -26.03
C PRO A 149 4.92 2.77 -26.87
N THR A 150 4.71 3.92 -27.50
CA THR A 150 5.75 4.63 -28.30
C THR A 150 6.44 5.73 -27.51
N LEU A 151 6.09 5.90 -26.22
CA LEU A 151 6.67 6.91 -25.35
C LEU A 151 8.18 6.72 -25.23
N ARG A 152 8.93 7.78 -25.49
CA ARG A 152 10.36 7.84 -25.22
C ARG A 152 10.56 8.34 -23.78
N ILE A 153 11.61 7.88 -23.14
CA ILE A 153 11.85 8.16 -21.72
C ILE A 153 13.19 8.87 -21.58
N TYR A 154 13.17 10.08 -21.05
CA TYR A 154 14.37 10.80 -20.67
C TYR A 154 14.37 11.01 -19.14
N LYS A 155 15.38 10.48 -18.48
CA LYS A 155 15.58 10.64 -17.03
C LYS A 155 16.85 11.43 -16.81
N PRO A 156 16.81 12.65 -16.22
CA PRO A 156 18.02 13.41 -15.93
C PRO A 156 19.06 12.60 -15.14
N TRP A 157 18.61 11.82 -14.15
CA TRP A 157 19.48 10.95 -13.34
C TRP A 157 20.03 9.71 -14.05
N LEU A 158 19.78 9.53 -15.36
CA LEU A 158 20.40 8.53 -16.25
C LEU A 158 21.27 9.20 -17.32
N ASP A 159 21.30 10.53 -17.40
CA ASP A 159 22.12 11.29 -18.31
C ASP A 159 23.43 11.67 -17.62
N GLN A 160 24.56 11.15 -18.13
CA GLN A 160 25.87 11.39 -17.54
C GLN A 160 26.22 12.88 -17.51
N LEU A 161 25.84 13.64 -18.56
CA LEU A 161 26.10 15.10 -18.61
C LEU A 161 25.35 15.85 -17.49
N PHE A 162 24.11 15.47 -17.23
CA PHE A 162 23.33 16.04 -16.12
C PHE A 162 23.99 15.72 -14.76
N ILE A 163 24.42 14.47 -14.59
CA ILE A 163 25.06 14.02 -13.35
C ILE A 163 26.38 14.74 -13.13
N ASP A 164 27.19 14.91 -14.16
CA ASP A 164 28.49 15.57 -14.07
C ASP A 164 28.35 17.07 -13.76
N GLU A 165 27.31 17.72 -14.29
CA GLU A 165 27.08 19.16 -14.08
C GLU A 165 26.25 19.44 -12.80
N LEU A 166 25.28 18.56 -12.44
CA LEU A 166 24.27 18.79 -11.40
C LEU A 166 24.06 17.60 -10.46
N GLY A 167 25.09 16.78 -10.25
CA GLY A 167 24.99 15.53 -9.47
C GLY A 167 24.70 15.69 -7.98
N GLY A 168 24.55 16.93 -7.47
CA GLY A 168 24.25 17.19 -6.07
C GLY A 168 23.36 18.41 -5.85
N ARG A 169 22.74 18.49 -4.67
CA ARG A 169 21.87 19.60 -4.27
C ARG A 169 22.59 20.95 -4.27
N LYS A 170 23.86 20.95 -3.94
CA LYS A 170 24.69 22.15 -3.93
C LYS A 170 24.82 22.72 -5.34
N GLU A 171 25.21 21.89 -6.31
CA GLU A 171 25.38 22.26 -7.71
C GLU A 171 24.05 22.75 -8.30
N MET A 172 22.94 22.12 -7.98
CA MET A 172 21.59 22.55 -8.40
C MET A 172 21.22 23.91 -7.83
N SER A 173 21.46 24.15 -6.54
CA SER A 173 21.18 25.45 -5.91
C SER A 173 22.06 26.54 -6.50
N GLU A 174 23.35 26.30 -6.71
CA GLU A 174 24.29 27.23 -7.32
C GLU A 174 23.90 27.56 -8.79
N LEU A 175 23.38 26.59 -9.53
CA LEU A 175 22.89 26.82 -10.89
C LEU A 175 21.74 27.83 -10.91
N LEU A 176 20.73 27.63 -10.05
CA LEU A 176 19.57 28.52 -9.98
C LEU A 176 19.96 29.91 -9.47
N GLU A 177 20.82 29.99 -8.45
CA GLU A 177 21.32 31.25 -7.90
C GLU A 177 22.09 32.06 -8.94
N LYS A 178 23.01 31.45 -9.70
CA LYS A 178 23.76 32.08 -10.80
C LYS A 178 22.84 32.58 -11.93
N ALA A 179 21.69 31.96 -12.10
CA ALA A 179 20.67 32.38 -13.04
C ALA A 179 19.77 33.50 -12.53
N GLY A 180 19.94 33.95 -11.29
CA GLY A 180 19.08 34.92 -10.63
C GLY A 180 17.68 34.35 -10.31
N LEU A 181 17.54 33.05 -10.25
CA LEU A 181 16.29 32.35 -9.93
C LEU A 181 16.29 32.03 -8.43
N GLU A 182 15.38 32.64 -7.70
CA GLU A 182 15.24 32.37 -6.28
C GLU A 182 14.62 30.98 -6.05
N PHE A 183 15.31 30.14 -5.29
CA PHE A 183 14.76 28.91 -4.77
C PHE A 183 14.75 28.97 -3.24
N HIS A 184 13.59 29.14 -2.66
CA HIS A 184 13.45 29.13 -1.21
C HIS A 184 13.55 27.70 -0.70
N MET A 185 14.76 27.34 -0.24
CA MET A 185 14.95 26.05 0.44
C MET A 185 14.11 26.02 1.71
N SER A 186 13.17 25.11 1.79
CA SER A 186 12.61 24.70 3.09
C SER A 186 13.74 24.24 3.98
N LYS A 187 13.65 24.47 5.31
CA LYS A 187 14.63 23.96 6.29
C LYS A 187 15.01 22.52 5.92
N GLU A 188 16.32 22.23 5.92
CA GLU A 188 16.80 20.89 5.63
C GLU A 188 16.22 19.92 6.64
N LYS A 189 15.23 19.11 6.17
CA LYS A 189 14.64 18.07 7.01
C LYS A 189 15.59 16.90 7.11
N ALA A 190 15.59 16.23 8.27
CA ALA A 190 16.36 15.03 8.55
C ALA A 190 15.95 13.81 7.68
N TYR A 191 14.91 13.93 6.88
CA TYR A 191 14.36 12.90 5.99
C TYR A 191 13.65 13.55 4.80
N SER A 192 13.34 12.74 3.77
CA SER A 192 12.48 13.13 2.65
C SER A 192 11.05 12.70 2.92
N THR A 193 10.09 13.49 2.42
CA THR A 193 8.64 13.19 2.52
C THR A 193 8.03 13.16 1.13
N ASP A 194 7.18 12.18 0.87
CA ASP A 194 6.31 12.06 -0.29
C ASP A 194 4.89 11.76 0.20
N SER A 195 3.89 12.46 -0.31
CA SER A 195 2.54 12.40 0.24
C SER A 195 1.46 12.42 -0.85
N ASN A 196 0.30 11.91 -0.51
CA ASN A 196 -0.95 12.04 -1.25
C ASN A 196 -2.13 11.86 -0.29
N ILE A 197 -3.36 11.93 -0.79
CA ILE A 197 -4.58 11.84 0.02
C ILE A 197 -4.68 10.55 0.86
N TRP A 198 -4.01 9.45 0.45
CA TRP A 198 -4.05 8.17 1.16
C TRP A 198 -2.95 8.00 2.20
N GLY A 199 -1.87 8.75 2.10
CA GLY A 199 -0.79 8.62 3.06
C GLY A 199 0.46 9.42 2.74
N ALA A 200 1.37 9.41 3.71
CA ALA A 200 2.69 9.98 3.59
C ALA A 200 3.77 8.92 3.82
N THR A 201 4.87 9.08 3.10
CA THR A 201 6.09 8.27 3.23
C THR A 201 7.23 9.17 3.66
N HIS A 202 7.91 8.81 4.74
CA HIS A 202 9.11 9.48 5.25
C HIS A 202 10.27 8.51 5.13
N GLU A 203 11.31 8.86 4.39
CA GLU A 203 12.45 7.99 4.12
C GLU A 203 13.76 8.76 3.92
N ALA A 204 14.85 8.04 3.74
CA ALA A 204 16.19 8.54 3.45
C ALA A 204 16.88 9.28 4.60
N LYS A 205 18.12 9.70 4.39
CA LYS A 205 18.96 10.48 5.33
C LYS A 205 19.02 9.80 6.72
N ASP A 206 18.59 10.50 7.78
CA ASP A 206 18.67 10.00 9.16
C ASP A 206 17.78 8.77 9.38
N LEU A 207 16.73 8.56 8.58
CA LEU A 207 15.88 7.37 8.66
C LEU A 207 16.53 6.10 8.09
N GLU A 208 17.61 6.21 7.31
CA GLU A 208 18.37 5.05 6.86
C GLU A 208 19.08 4.33 8.02
N PHE A 209 19.32 5.03 9.13
CA PHE A 209 19.93 4.46 10.32
C PHE A 209 18.87 3.90 11.27
N LEU A 210 18.82 2.58 11.45
CA LEU A 210 17.82 1.91 12.31
C LEU A 210 17.84 2.32 13.79
N LYS A 211 18.96 2.90 14.26
CA LYS A 211 19.06 3.48 15.60
C LYS A 211 18.19 4.73 15.80
N ASN A 212 17.83 5.41 14.72
CA ASN A 212 16.92 6.55 14.74
C ASN A 212 15.48 6.02 14.69
N GLY A 213 14.75 6.19 15.78
CA GLY A 213 13.36 5.70 15.87
C GLY A 213 12.38 6.53 15.05
N LEU A 214 11.16 6.02 14.90
CA LEU A 214 10.02 6.71 14.28
C LEU A 214 9.80 8.14 14.84
N ARG A 215 10.20 8.38 16.09
CA ARG A 215 9.96 9.64 16.82
C ARG A 215 10.66 10.88 16.25
N ILE A 216 11.61 10.72 15.30
CA ILE A 216 12.21 11.87 14.60
C ILE A 216 11.32 12.42 13.49
N VAL A 217 10.26 11.70 13.12
CA VAL A 217 9.31 12.15 12.11
C VAL A 217 8.27 13.09 12.75
N GLU A 218 8.08 14.22 12.11
CA GLU A 218 6.95 15.11 12.37
C GLU A 218 5.80 14.71 11.46
N PRO A 219 4.71 14.11 11.99
CA PRO A 219 3.58 13.70 11.17
C PRO A 219 2.96 14.87 10.42
N ILE A 220 2.58 14.62 9.16
CA ILE A 220 1.87 15.62 8.32
C ILE A 220 0.40 15.27 8.11
N MET A 221 -0.02 14.04 8.45
CA MET A 221 -1.40 13.59 8.37
C MET A 221 -2.02 13.30 9.75
N GLY A 222 -1.23 13.38 10.79
CA GLY A 222 -1.66 13.04 12.13
C GLY A 222 -0.92 13.79 13.23
N VAL A 223 -0.91 13.21 14.42
CA VAL A 223 -0.26 13.77 15.60
C VAL A 223 0.90 12.89 16.07
N SER A 224 1.88 13.51 16.71
CA SER A 224 2.99 12.79 17.37
C SER A 224 2.48 12.06 18.62
N HIS A 225 1.70 11.02 18.40
CA HIS A 225 0.99 10.28 19.46
C HIS A 225 1.91 9.71 20.56
N TRP A 226 3.21 9.59 20.33
CA TRP A 226 4.20 9.14 21.32
C TRP A 226 4.61 10.21 22.32
N LEU A 227 4.25 11.48 22.09
CA LEU A 227 4.56 12.57 23.00
C LEU A 227 3.50 12.66 24.10
N SER A 228 3.95 12.79 25.35
CA SER A 228 3.06 12.79 26.53
C SER A 228 2.17 14.03 26.64
N ASP A 229 2.58 15.14 26.03
CA ASP A 229 1.86 16.42 25.99
C ASP A 229 0.83 16.50 24.85
N VAL A 230 0.84 15.54 23.92
CA VAL A 230 -0.20 15.41 22.89
C VAL A 230 -1.41 14.71 23.52
N GLU A 231 -2.52 15.44 23.68
CA GLU A 231 -3.77 14.88 24.18
C GLU A 231 -4.49 14.10 23.08
N VAL A 232 -4.79 12.83 23.33
CA VAL A 232 -5.63 11.99 22.47
C VAL A 232 -6.76 11.40 23.31
N LYS A 233 -7.98 11.85 23.04
CA LYS A 233 -9.18 11.36 23.74
C LYS A 233 -9.76 10.18 22.98
N PRO A 234 -10.25 9.13 23.67
CA PRO A 234 -11.01 8.07 23.04
C PRO A 234 -12.21 8.61 22.25
N GLU A 235 -12.47 8.03 21.09
CA GLU A 235 -13.55 8.45 20.20
C GLU A 235 -14.19 7.25 19.52
N GLU A 236 -15.52 7.21 19.52
CA GLU A 236 -16.28 6.21 18.78
C GLU A 236 -16.49 6.65 17.34
N VAL A 237 -16.23 5.75 16.40
CA VAL A 237 -16.35 6.00 14.97
C VAL A 237 -17.06 4.81 14.33
N THR A 238 -18.16 5.08 13.62
CA THR A 238 -18.89 4.07 12.83
C THR A 238 -18.63 4.28 11.36
N ILE A 239 -18.18 3.21 10.68
CA ILE A 239 -17.94 3.19 9.23
C ILE A 239 -18.95 2.26 8.60
N GLN A 240 -19.71 2.77 7.62
CA GLN A 240 -20.63 1.96 6.82
C GLN A 240 -20.04 1.63 5.45
N PHE A 241 -20.19 0.39 5.04
CA PHE A 241 -19.81 -0.11 3.71
C PHE A 241 -21.01 -0.58 2.93
N VAL A 242 -20.96 -0.34 1.61
CA VAL A 242 -21.87 -0.93 0.62
C VAL A 242 -21.03 -1.57 -0.47
N GLU A 243 -21.18 -2.87 -0.67
CA GLU A 243 -20.42 -3.65 -1.66
C GLU A 243 -18.89 -3.41 -1.60
N GLY A 244 -18.38 -3.29 -0.37
CA GLY A 244 -16.95 -3.11 -0.10
C GLY A 244 -16.42 -1.69 -0.24
N VAL A 245 -17.28 -0.71 -0.51
CA VAL A 245 -16.91 0.71 -0.58
C VAL A 245 -17.42 1.41 0.69
N PRO A 246 -16.59 2.19 1.41
CA PRO A 246 -17.06 2.99 2.52
C PRO A 246 -17.94 4.12 2.00
N VAL A 247 -19.09 4.33 2.61
CA VAL A 247 -20.12 5.28 2.12
C VAL A 247 -20.50 6.34 3.14
N THR A 248 -20.42 6.03 4.44
CA THR A 248 -20.68 7.01 5.51
C THR A 248 -19.68 6.85 6.65
N ILE A 249 -19.47 7.94 7.38
CA ILE A 249 -18.76 7.95 8.65
C ILE A 249 -19.71 8.59 9.69
N ASN A 250 -19.96 7.91 10.79
CA ASN A 250 -20.88 8.36 11.85
C ASN A 250 -22.29 8.70 11.29
N GLY A 251 -22.77 7.95 10.30
CA GLY A 251 -24.05 8.20 9.62
C GLY A 251 -24.05 9.40 8.67
N GLN A 252 -22.95 10.12 8.53
CA GLN A 252 -22.83 11.25 7.63
C GLN A 252 -22.40 10.80 6.22
N SER A 253 -23.13 11.24 5.19
CA SER A 253 -22.73 11.14 3.78
C SER A 253 -21.95 12.38 3.35
N PHE A 254 -21.11 12.24 2.32
CA PHE A 254 -20.23 13.30 1.84
C PHE A 254 -20.57 13.67 0.38
N ALA A 255 -20.19 14.88 -0.04
CA ALA A 255 -20.42 15.36 -1.40
C ALA A 255 -19.62 14.56 -2.45
N SER A 256 -18.47 14.01 -2.05
CA SER A 256 -17.63 13.17 -2.88
C SER A 256 -16.87 12.14 -2.04
N ASP A 257 -16.36 11.10 -2.72
CA ASP A 257 -15.46 10.11 -2.10
C ASP A 257 -14.15 10.75 -1.59
N VAL A 258 -13.71 11.86 -2.23
CA VAL A 258 -12.56 12.65 -1.78
C VAL A 258 -12.85 13.25 -0.41
N ASP A 259 -14.02 13.85 -0.20
CA ASP A 259 -14.40 14.43 1.08
C ASP A 259 -14.54 13.38 2.19
N LEU A 260 -15.07 12.21 1.84
CA LEU A 260 -15.14 11.07 2.77
C LEU A 260 -13.74 10.63 3.23
N VAL A 261 -12.77 10.53 2.31
CA VAL A 261 -11.39 10.17 2.65
C VAL A 261 -10.71 11.24 3.48
N LEU A 262 -10.94 12.52 3.16
CA LEU A 262 -10.40 13.64 3.94
C LEU A 262 -10.94 13.63 5.39
N GLU A 263 -12.23 13.35 5.58
CA GLU A 263 -12.78 13.20 6.93
C GLU A 263 -12.19 11.99 7.66
N ALA A 264 -12.05 10.85 6.98
CA ALA A 264 -11.41 9.69 7.58
C ALA A 264 -9.95 9.97 7.98
N ASN A 265 -9.20 10.72 7.16
CA ASN A 265 -7.85 11.19 7.51
C ASN A 265 -7.87 12.09 8.74
N ARG A 266 -8.84 13.03 8.83
CA ARG A 266 -8.97 13.92 9.98
C ARG A 266 -9.24 13.16 11.27
N ILE A 267 -10.10 12.14 11.19
CA ILE A 267 -10.44 11.29 12.34
C ILE A 267 -9.23 10.43 12.73
N GLY A 268 -8.71 9.61 11.83
CA GLY A 268 -7.57 8.74 12.14
C GLY A 268 -6.32 9.52 12.54
N GLY A 269 -6.08 10.66 11.86
CA GLY A 269 -4.92 11.51 12.11
C GLY A 269 -4.85 12.08 13.52
N ARG A 270 -5.96 12.56 14.09
CA ARG A 270 -5.98 13.10 15.47
C ARG A 270 -5.69 12.04 16.55
N HIS A 271 -5.79 10.76 16.18
CA HIS A 271 -5.38 9.64 17.03
C HIS A 271 -3.95 9.16 16.75
N GLY A 272 -3.32 9.59 15.65
CA GLY A 272 -2.06 9.05 15.15
C GLY A 272 -2.20 7.63 14.61
N LEU A 273 -3.41 7.25 14.16
CA LEU A 273 -3.72 5.95 13.58
C LEU A 273 -3.02 5.79 12.23
N GLY A 274 -2.57 4.57 11.92
CA GLY A 274 -1.97 4.23 10.63
C GLY A 274 -0.50 4.64 10.47
N MET A 275 0.18 5.02 11.55
CA MET A 275 1.64 5.16 11.52
C MET A 275 2.31 3.80 11.64
N SER A 276 3.30 3.56 10.77
CA SER A 276 4.09 2.33 10.78
C SER A 276 5.55 2.56 10.40
N ASP A 277 6.43 1.72 10.95
CA ASP A 277 7.87 1.65 10.65
C ASP A 277 8.14 0.31 9.97
N GLN A 278 8.51 0.34 8.69
CA GLN A 278 8.64 -0.84 7.86
C GLN A 278 10.05 -0.98 7.29
N ILE A 279 10.53 -2.21 7.26
CA ILE A 279 11.71 -2.59 6.46
C ILE A 279 11.19 -3.38 5.27
N GLU A 280 11.50 -2.91 4.07
CA GLU A 280 10.99 -3.45 2.83
C GLU A 280 12.11 -3.84 1.85
N ASN A 281 11.80 -4.72 0.91
CA ASN A 281 12.65 -4.95 -0.26
C ASN A 281 12.19 -4.05 -1.39
N ARG A 282 13.07 -3.17 -1.86
CA ARG A 282 12.84 -2.39 -3.09
C ARG A 282 12.67 -3.31 -4.29
N ILE A 283 12.22 -2.75 -5.42
CA ILE A 283 12.10 -3.50 -6.69
C ILE A 283 13.45 -4.07 -7.13
N ILE A 284 14.54 -3.37 -6.84
CA ILE A 284 15.93 -3.81 -7.09
C ILE A 284 16.47 -4.79 -6.02
N GLU A 285 15.62 -5.39 -5.19
CA GLU A 285 15.94 -6.34 -4.11
C GLU A 285 16.78 -5.77 -2.94
N ALA A 286 17.13 -4.49 -2.95
CA ALA A 286 17.82 -3.87 -1.82
C ALA A 286 16.84 -3.60 -0.66
N LYS A 287 17.32 -3.75 0.56
CA LYS A 287 16.58 -3.37 1.78
C LYS A 287 16.51 -1.85 1.92
N SER A 288 15.35 -1.34 2.29
CA SER A 288 15.15 0.04 2.71
C SER A 288 14.20 0.13 3.88
N ARG A 289 14.17 1.27 4.54
CA ARG A 289 13.24 1.59 5.61
C ARG A 289 12.40 2.77 5.23
N GLY A 290 11.11 2.70 5.53
CA GLY A 290 10.17 3.81 5.44
C GLY A 290 9.32 3.93 6.71
N ILE A 291 9.02 5.17 7.10
CA ILE A 291 7.99 5.51 8.08
C ILE A 291 6.78 6.00 7.30
N TYR A 292 5.62 5.44 7.58
CA TYR A 292 4.41 5.68 6.82
C TYR A 292 3.30 6.23 7.68
N GLU A 293 2.51 7.14 7.13
CA GLU A 293 1.25 7.61 7.67
C GLU A 293 0.14 7.24 6.69
N ALA A 294 -0.96 6.65 7.17
CA ALA A 294 -2.13 6.34 6.35
C ALA A 294 -3.41 6.29 7.19
N PRO A 295 -3.85 7.43 7.78
CA PRO A 295 -4.93 7.44 8.76
C PRO A 295 -6.26 6.91 8.22
N ALA A 296 -6.72 7.41 7.06
CA ALA A 296 -7.98 6.98 6.46
C ALA A 296 -7.93 5.51 6.05
N MET A 297 -6.83 5.07 5.40
CA MET A 297 -6.72 3.70 4.94
C MET A 297 -6.71 2.72 6.12
N ALA A 298 -6.01 3.06 7.22
CA ALA A 298 -5.99 2.25 8.42
C ALA A 298 -7.39 2.15 9.06
N LEU A 299 -8.11 3.28 9.16
CA LEU A 299 -9.46 3.32 9.71
C LEU A 299 -10.42 2.43 8.91
N PHE A 300 -10.43 2.58 7.58
CA PHE A 300 -11.26 1.77 6.71
C PHE A 300 -10.84 0.30 6.71
N PHE A 301 -9.55 0.00 6.74
CA PHE A 301 -9.04 -1.37 6.72
C PHE A 301 -9.45 -2.16 7.95
N ILE A 302 -9.38 -1.57 9.15
CA ILE A 302 -9.81 -2.23 10.38
C ILE A 302 -11.30 -2.63 10.29
N ALA A 303 -12.15 -1.70 9.88
CA ALA A 303 -13.58 -1.95 9.76
C ALA A 303 -13.91 -2.93 8.63
N TYR A 304 -13.22 -2.84 7.49
CA TYR A 304 -13.38 -3.73 6.36
C TYR A 304 -12.99 -5.18 6.69
N GLU A 305 -11.80 -5.40 7.29
CA GLU A 305 -11.34 -6.72 7.72
C GLU A 305 -12.29 -7.36 8.74
N ARG A 306 -12.92 -6.57 9.61
CA ARG A 306 -13.93 -7.06 10.54
C ARG A 306 -15.14 -7.63 9.79
N LEU A 307 -15.61 -6.95 8.74
CA LEU A 307 -16.71 -7.44 7.91
C LEU A 307 -16.29 -8.66 7.08
N VAL A 308 -15.09 -8.67 6.50
CA VAL A 308 -14.56 -9.83 5.77
C VAL A 308 -14.61 -11.08 6.64
N THR A 309 -14.13 -10.99 7.88
CA THR A 309 -14.09 -12.13 8.80
C THR A 309 -15.48 -12.54 9.32
N GLY A 310 -16.43 -11.60 9.41
CA GLY A 310 -17.79 -11.88 9.85
C GLY A 310 -18.70 -12.47 8.77
N ILE A 311 -18.40 -12.20 7.51
CA ILE A 311 -19.25 -12.53 6.35
C ILE A 311 -18.77 -13.79 5.64
N HIS A 312 -17.45 -13.94 5.43
CA HIS A 312 -16.89 -15.03 4.64
C HIS A 312 -16.45 -16.24 5.49
N ASN A 313 -16.46 -17.42 4.89
CA ASN A 313 -15.89 -18.63 5.49
C ASN A 313 -14.35 -18.62 5.40
N GLU A 314 -13.70 -19.47 6.21
CA GLU A 314 -12.25 -19.51 6.34
C GLU A 314 -11.53 -19.72 4.99
N GLY A 315 -11.99 -20.65 4.15
CA GLY A 315 -11.36 -20.89 2.86
C GLY A 315 -11.40 -19.70 1.91
N THR A 316 -12.47 -18.88 1.97
CA THR A 316 -12.57 -17.63 1.22
C THR A 316 -11.64 -16.56 1.78
N ILE A 317 -11.54 -16.47 3.12
CA ILE A 317 -10.65 -15.52 3.81
C ILE A 317 -9.18 -15.83 3.50
N GLU A 318 -8.78 -17.09 3.52
CA GLU A 318 -7.43 -17.51 3.14
C GLU A 318 -7.09 -17.10 1.69
N GLN A 319 -7.99 -17.40 0.74
CA GLN A 319 -7.82 -17.00 -0.66
C GLN A 319 -7.74 -15.47 -0.82
N TYR A 320 -8.60 -14.73 -0.12
CA TYR A 320 -8.58 -13.27 -0.11
C TYR A 320 -7.22 -12.74 0.35
N ARG A 321 -6.69 -13.24 1.45
CA ARG A 321 -5.41 -12.79 2.01
C ARG A 321 -4.22 -13.13 1.09
N ASP A 322 -4.19 -14.34 0.53
CA ASP A 322 -3.11 -14.76 -0.37
C ASP A 322 -3.11 -13.96 -1.68
N MET A 323 -4.28 -13.83 -2.30
CA MET A 323 -4.44 -13.05 -3.54
C MET A 323 -4.16 -11.56 -3.31
N GLY A 324 -4.66 -11.01 -2.19
CA GLY A 324 -4.43 -9.63 -1.79
C GLY A 324 -2.95 -9.33 -1.58
N ARG A 325 -2.24 -10.17 -0.84
CA ARG A 325 -0.79 -10.05 -0.63
C ARG A 325 -0.02 -10.09 -1.96
N ARG A 326 -0.38 -11.01 -2.87
CA ARG A 326 0.22 -11.08 -4.21
C ARG A 326 -0.05 -9.81 -5.02
N LEU A 327 -1.29 -9.34 -5.02
CA LEU A 327 -1.68 -8.11 -5.69
C LEU A 327 -0.97 -6.88 -5.11
N GLY A 328 -0.79 -6.83 -3.78
CA GLY A 328 -0.02 -5.79 -3.11
C GLY A 328 1.44 -5.72 -3.58
N ARG A 329 2.08 -6.87 -3.80
CA ARG A 329 3.43 -6.91 -4.38
C ARG A 329 3.44 -6.41 -5.83
N LEU A 330 2.48 -6.81 -6.65
CA LEU A 330 2.35 -6.32 -8.03
C LEU A 330 2.12 -4.81 -8.07
N LEU A 331 1.27 -4.27 -7.20
CA LEU A 331 1.07 -2.83 -7.06
C LEU A 331 2.39 -2.11 -6.70
N TYR A 332 3.11 -2.65 -5.72
CA TYR A 332 4.40 -2.11 -5.28
C TYR A 332 5.42 -2.04 -6.42
N GLU A 333 5.42 -3.04 -7.31
CA GLU A 333 6.29 -3.14 -8.50
C GLU A 333 5.85 -2.27 -9.70
N GLY A 334 4.78 -1.49 -9.58
CA GLY A 334 4.27 -0.70 -10.70
C GLY A 334 3.45 -1.50 -11.71
N ARG A 335 2.83 -2.60 -11.30
CA ARG A 335 2.10 -3.56 -12.16
C ARG A 335 0.59 -3.56 -11.89
N TRP A 336 0.05 -2.47 -11.35
CA TRP A 336 -1.35 -2.37 -10.94
C TRP A 336 -2.37 -2.63 -12.06
N PHE A 337 -2.03 -2.24 -13.28
CA PHE A 337 -2.88 -2.41 -14.47
C PHE A 337 -2.45 -3.59 -15.38
N ASP A 338 -1.47 -4.41 -14.97
CA ASP A 338 -1.11 -5.62 -15.70
C ASP A 338 -2.30 -6.60 -15.73
N PRO A 339 -2.45 -7.43 -16.77
CA PRO A 339 -3.53 -8.43 -16.85
C PRO A 339 -3.63 -9.33 -15.61
N GLN A 340 -2.49 -9.73 -15.03
CA GLN A 340 -2.45 -10.51 -13.80
C GLN A 340 -3.09 -9.77 -12.62
N SER A 341 -2.80 -8.47 -12.47
CA SER A 341 -3.38 -7.65 -11.40
C SER A 341 -4.88 -7.46 -11.63
N MET A 342 -5.31 -7.24 -12.87
CA MET A 342 -6.72 -7.12 -13.22
C MET A 342 -7.50 -8.39 -12.91
N MET A 343 -6.94 -9.58 -13.21
CA MET A 343 -7.56 -10.86 -12.83
C MET A 343 -7.75 -11.00 -11.32
N LEU A 344 -6.72 -10.65 -10.53
CA LEU A 344 -6.79 -10.70 -9.07
C LEU A 344 -7.81 -9.71 -8.53
N ARG A 345 -7.78 -8.46 -9.03
CA ARG A 345 -8.74 -7.41 -8.66
C ARG A 345 -10.16 -7.82 -8.93
N GLU A 346 -10.47 -8.24 -10.16
CA GLU A 346 -11.83 -8.67 -10.52
C GLU A 346 -12.31 -9.85 -9.68
N THR A 347 -11.44 -10.81 -9.41
CA THR A 347 -11.78 -11.94 -8.55
C THR A 347 -12.15 -11.47 -7.15
N LEU A 348 -11.30 -10.66 -6.51
CA LEU A 348 -11.50 -10.20 -5.14
C LEU A 348 -12.67 -9.22 -5.02
N GLN A 349 -12.79 -8.27 -5.95
CA GLN A 349 -13.90 -7.33 -5.96
C GLN A 349 -15.25 -8.02 -6.20
N ARG A 350 -15.30 -8.99 -7.12
CA ARG A 350 -16.53 -9.69 -7.45
C ARG A 350 -16.96 -10.71 -6.38
N TRP A 351 -16.01 -11.48 -5.84
CA TRP A 351 -16.34 -12.64 -4.99
C TRP A 351 -16.19 -12.37 -3.50
N VAL A 352 -15.47 -11.32 -3.12
CA VAL A 352 -15.31 -10.92 -1.72
C VAL A 352 -16.00 -9.59 -1.45
N ALA A 353 -15.57 -8.51 -2.10
CA ALA A 353 -16.01 -7.16 -1.76
C ALA A 353 -17.53 -6.95 -1.96
N LYS A 354 -18.13 -7.56 -2.98
CA LYS A 354 -19.59 -7.44 -3.24
C LYS A 354 -20.47 -7.90 -2.08
N ALA A 355 -19.98 -8.80 -1.23
CA ALA A 355 -20.70 -9.25 -0.05
C ALA A 355 -20.49 -8.32 1.17
N ILE A 356 -19.51 -7.44 1.13
CA ILE A 356 -19.17 -6.57 2.26
C ILE A 356 -20.10 -5.36 2.30
N THR A 357 -21.25 -5.56 2.94
CA THR A 357 -22.23 -4.50 3.21
C THR A 357 -22.57 -4.56 4.70
N GLY A 358 -22.48 -3.45 5.38
CA GLY A 358 -22.72 -3.37 6.81
C GLY A 358 -21.98 -2.21 7.46
N GLU A 359 -22.00 -2.16 8.77
CA GLU A 359 -21.30 -1.12 9.55
C GLU A 359 -20.49 -1.70 10.70
N VAL A 360 -19.42 -1.02 11.02
CA VAL A 360 -18.54 -1.36 12.15
C VAL A 360 -18.30 -0.11 12.98
N THR A 361 -18.54 -0.21 14.28
CA THR A 361 -18.22 0.85 15.26
C THR A 361 -16.93 0.49 15.98
N LEU A 362 -15.99 1.42 15.95
CA LEU A 362 -14.68 1.34 16.59
C LEU A 362 -14.58 2.39 17.68
N GLU A 363 -13.94 2.07 18.80
CA GLU A 363 -13.39 3.06 19.71
C GLU A 363 -11.90 3.23 19.38
N LEU A 364 -11.51 4.42 18.91
CA LEU A 364 -10.13 4.78 18.63
C LEU A 364 -9.49 5.39 19.85
N ARG A 365 -8.25 5.00 20.11
CA ARG A 365 -7.41 5.53 21.19
C ARG A 365 -6.09 6.07 20.60
N ARG A 366 -5.04 6.09 21.37
CA ARG A 366 -3.75 6.67 20.99
C ARG A 366 -2.97 5.74 20.03
N GLY A 367 -2.57 6.25 18.87
CA GLY A 367 -1.82 5.50 17.88
C GLY A 367 -2.66 4.41 17.21
N ASN A 368 -2.11 3.21 17.10
CA ASN A 368 -2.80 2.06 16.49
C ASN A 368 -3.66 1.26 17.51
N ASP A 369 -4.00 1.84 18.65
CA ASP A 369 -4.83 1.20 19.65
C ASP A 369 -6.31 1.48 19.38
N TYR A 370 -7.11 0.41 19.30
CA TYR A 370 -8.56 0.48 19.06
C TYR A 370 -9.29 -0.70 19.67
N THR A 371 -10.62 -0.57 19.78
CA THR A 371 -11.53 -1.66 20.12
C THR A 371 -12.67 -1.69 19.13
N ILE A 372 -13.07 -2.87 18.67
CA ILE A 372 -14.30 -3.05 17.88
C ILE A 372 -15.46 -3.12 18.89
N LEU A 373 -16.39 -2.16 18.84
CA LEU A 373 -17.52 -2.09 19.76
C LEU A 373 -18.75 -2.79 19.19
N ASN A 374 -19.02 -2.61 17.87
CA ASN A 374 -20.18 -3.19 17.21
C ASN A 374 -19.85 -3.62 15.77
N THR A 375 -20.63 -4.59 15.27
CA THR A 375 -20.54 -5.06 13.89
C THR A 375 -21.92 -5.49 13.45
N GLU A 376 -22.47 -4.81 12.42
CA GLU A 376 -23.77 -5.11 11.86
C GLU A 376 -23.68 -5.32 10.35
N SER A 377 -24.30 -6.37 9.84
CA SER A 377 -24.40 -6.64 8.41
C SER A 377 -25.56 -7.60 8.13
N PRO A 378 -26.29 -7.38 7.05
CA PRO A 378 -27.30 -8.35 6.59
C PRO A 378 -26.67 -9.65 6.07
N ASN A 379 -25.36 -9.65 5.82
CA ASN A 379 -24.64 -10.75 5.20
C ASN A 379 -23.78 -11.56 6.22
N LEU A 380 -23.89 -11.27 7.53
CA LEU A 380 -23.14 -12.01 8.54
C LEU A 380 -23.45 -13.51 8.48
N THR A 381 -22.41 -14.32 8.42
CA THR A 381 -22.50 -15.78 8.59
C THR A 381 -22.29 -16.19 10.05
N TYR A 382 -21.82 -15.26 10.89
CA TYR A 382 -21.73 -15.46 12.33
C TYR A 382 -23.13 -15.58 12.94
N ALA A 383 -23.40 -16.72 13.58
CA ALA A 383 -24.67 -17.05 14.19
C ALA A 383 -24.40 -17.66 15.57
N PRO A 384 -24.51 -16.86 16.66
CA PRO A 384 -24.16 -17.31 18.00
C PRO A 384 -24.98 -18.52 18.47
N GLU A 385 -26.22 -18.65 18.02
CA GLU A 385 -27.10 -19.78 18.33
C GLU A 385 -26.58 -21.14 17.85
N ARG A 386 -25.67 -21.15 16.87
CA ARG A 386 -25.07 -22.41 16.36
C ARG A 386 -24.08 -23.04 17.32
N LEU A 387 -23.46 -22.24 18.20
CA LEU A 387 -22.37 -22.67 19.10
C LEU A 387 -22.67 -22.42 20.56
N THR A 388 -23.76 -21.73 20.91
CA THR A 388 -24.11 -21.47 22.32
C THR A 388 -24.31 -22.81 23.06
N MET A 389 -23.77 -22.88 24.27
CA MET A 389 -23.99 -23.99 25.21
C MET A 389 -25.26 -23.83 26.04
N GLU A 390 -25.93 -22.68 25.90
CA GLU A 390 -27.25 -22.47 26.50
C GLU A 390 -28.27 -23.43 25.86
N LYS A 391 -29.28 -23.84 26.63
CA LYS A 391 -30.34 -24.73 26.14
C LYS A 391 -31.18 -24.01 25.08
N ASN A 392 -30.83 -24.20 23.83
CA ASN A 392 -31.62 -23.79 22.68
C ASN A 392 -32.16 -25.01 21.95
N GLU A 393 -33.42 -24.96 21.58
CA GLU A 393 -34.13 -26.08 20.93
C GLU A 393 -33.70 -26.34 19.48
N SER A 394 -32.80 -25.53 18.91
CA SER A 394 -32.44 -25.57 17.48
C SER A 394 -30.94 -25.72 17.23
N GLY A 395 -30.27 -26.70 17.85
CA GLY A 395 -28.89 -27.01 17.51
C GLY A 395 -28.76 -27.50 16.06
N SER A 396 -27.81 -26.94 15.29
CA SER A 396 -27.54 -27.33 13.90
C SER A 396 -27.01 -28.77 13.77
N PHE A 397 -26.51 -29.35 14.88
CA PHE A 397 -25.98 -30.72 14.97
C PHE A 397 -26.10 -31.24 16.41
N SER A 398 -26.11 -32.56 16.52
CA SER A 398 -26.23 -33.29 17.80
C SER A 398 -24.85 -33.78 18.33
N PRO A 399 -24.76 -34.17 19.60
CA PRO A 399 -23.57 -34.86 20.12
C PRO A 399 -23.18 -36.10 19.30
N GLN A 400 -24.14 -36.83 18.75
CA GLN A 400 -23.91 -38.04 17.92
C GLN A 400 -23.22 -37.65 16.60
N ASP A 401 -23.65 -36.56 15.96
CA ASP A 401 -23.01 -36.04 14.74
C ASP A 401 -21.56 -35.70 15.01
N ARG A 402 -21.30 -35.06 16.16
CA ARG A 402 -19.93 -34.71 16.56
C ARG A 402 -19.08 -35.93 16.87
N ILE A 403 -19.64 -36.99 17.53
CA ILE A 403 -18.94 -38.24 17.78
C ILE A 403 -18.56 -38.91 16.47
N GLY A 404 -19.50 -38.96 15.50
CA GLY A 404 -19.24 -39.52 14.17
C GLY A 404 -18.10 -38.78 13.45
N GLN A 405 -18.14 -37.46 13.46
CA GLN A 405 -17.07 -36.65 12.87
C GLN A 405 -15.69 -36.88 13.52
N LEU A 406 -15.64 -36.93 14.86
CA LEU A 406 -14.40 -37.23 15.60
C LEU A 406 -13.87 -38.63 15.31
N THR A 407 -14.78 -39.60 15.17
CA THR A 407 -14.40 -40.98 14.78
C THR A 407 -13.76 -41.04 13.41
N MET A 408 -14.30 -40.29 12.43
CA MET A 408 -13.70 -40.17 11.09
C MET A 408 -12.32 -39.52 11.10
N ARG A 409 -12.07 -38.57 12.03
CA ARG A 409 -10.73 -37.97 12.20
C ARG A 409 -9.65 -38.95 12.63
N ASN A 410 -10.01 -40.12 13.19
CA ASN A 410 -9.03 -41.15 13.56
C ASN A 410 -8.22 -41.62 12.38
N LEU A 411 -8.77 -41.61 11.15
CA LEU A 411 -8.03 -42.00 9.93
C LEU A 411 -6.86 -41.04 9.69
N ASP A 412 -7.13 -39.72 9.65
CA ASP A 412 -6.10 -38.71 9.46
C ASP A 412 -5.08 -38.67 10.60
N ILE A 413 -5.53 -38.80 11.85
CA ILE A 413 -4.67 -38.85 13.03
C ILE A 413 -3.74 -40.08 12.97
N THR A 414 -4.27 -41.24 12.59
CA THR A 414 -3.49 -42.50 12.47
C THR A 414 -2.43 -42.37 11.39
N ASP A 415 -2.78 -41.82 10.21
CA ASP A 415 -1.84 -41.61 9.12
C ASP A 415 -0.75 -40.60 9.49
N SER A 416 -1.12 -39.52 10.14
CA SER A 416 -0.18 -38.47 10.61
C SER A 416 0.78 -39.05 11.65
N ARG A 417 0.27 -39.83 12.61
CA ARG A 417 1.07 -40.50 13.62
C ARG A 417 2.06 -41.48 12.98
N ALA A 418 1.62 -42.32 12.04
CA ALA A 418 2.49 -43.27 11.34
C ALA A 418 3.64 -42.57 10.63
N LYS A 419 3.38 -41.42 9.96
CA LYS A 419 4.40 -40.59 9.30
C LYS A 419 5.41 -40.01 10.28
N LEU A 420 4.97 -39.55 11.47
CA LEU A 420 5.86 -39.04 12.51
C LEU A 420 6.91 -40.09 12.93
N PHE A 421 6.51 -41.36 13.12
CA PHE A 421 7.44 -42.41 13.43
C PHE A 421 8.44 -42.72 12.29
N VAL A 422 7.99 -42.66 11.04
CA VAL A 422 8.87 -42.83 9.87
C VAL A 422 9.92 -41.68 9.83
N TYR A 423 9.51 -40.44 10.04
CA TYR A 423 10.42 -39.30 10.05
C TYR A 423 11.38 -39.33 11.24
N ALA A 424 10.92 -39.77 12.41
CA ALA A 424 11.79 -39.95 13.57
C ALA A 424 12.85 -41.01 13.30
N LYS A 425 12.46 -42.18 12.73
CA LYS A 425 13.37 -43.25 12.36
C LYS A 425 14.38 -42.83 11.28
N ALA A 426 13.96 -41.96 10.35
CA ALA A 426 14.82 -41.43 9.31
C ALA A 426 15.73 -40.26 9.79
N GLY A 427 15.65 -39.87 11.07
CA GLY A 427 16.43 -38.77 11.64
C GLY A 427 16.00 -37.36 11.15
N VAL A 428 14.85 -37.24 10.49
CA VAL A 428 14.30 -35.95 10.04
C VAL A 428 13.75 -35.17 11.22
N ILE A 429 13.16 -35.83 12.18
CA ILE A 429 12.68 -35.26 13.45
C ILE A 429 13.64 -35.70 14.56
N GLY A 430 14.16 -34.75 15.32
CA GLY A 430 15.03 -35.03 16.45
C GLY A 430 14.30 -35.78 17.57
N SER A 431 15.02 -36.65 18.29
CA SER A 431 14.47 -37.44 19.43
C SER A 431 13.77 -36.56 20.45
N SER A 432 14.28 -35.34 20.70
CA SER A 432 13.68 -34.36 21.63
C SER A 432 12.27 -33.96 21.25
N ALA A 433 11.92 -33.85 19.95
CA ALA A 433 10.57 -33.54 19.51
C ALA A 433 9.59 -34.67 19.76
N VAL A 434 10.03 -35.94 19.53
CA VAL A 434 9.22 -37.13 19.80
C VAL A 434 9.04 -37.33 21.31
N GLU A 435 10.09 -37.13 22.10
CA GLU A 435 10.04 -37.20 23.57
C GLU A 435 9.15 -36.08 24.15
N GLY A 436 9.22 -34.87 23.59
CA GLY A 436 8.37 -33.76 23.99
C GLY A 436 6.87 -34.03 23.77
N MET A 437 6.52 -34.69 22.69
CA MET A 437 5.14 -35.15 22.41
C MET A 437 4.72 -36.37 23.21
N ARG A 438 5.65 -37.06 23.89
CA ARG A 438 5.41 -38.30 24.63
C ARG A 438 4.63 -39.33 23.80
N LEU A 439 5.04 -39.53 22.54
CA LEU A 439 4.41 -40.51 21.67
C LEU A 439 4.64 -41.91 22.25
N LEU A 440 3.57 -42.53 22.65
CA LEU A 440 3.58 -43.93 23.06
C LEU A 440 3.71 -44.81 21.83
N ASP A 441 4.47 -45.90 21.92
CA ASP A 441 4.47 -46.95 20.89
C ASP A 441 3.03 -47.46 20.71
N ALA A 442 2.65 -47.74 19.47
CA ALA A 442 1.41 -48.46 19.24
C ALA A 442 1.49 -49.82 19.98
N PRO A 443 0.43 -50.21 20.70
CA PRO A 443 0.40 -51.56 21.25
C PRO A 443 0.74 -52.52 20.10
N ALA A 444 1.67 -53.45 20.36
CA ALA A 444 1.98 -54.51 19.41
C ALA A 444 0.64 -55.17 19.03
N GLY A 445 0.22 -54.97 17.78
CA GLY A 445 -0.98 -55.64 17.30
C GLY A 445 -0.79 -57.15 17.54
N ASP A 446 -1.76 -57.78 18.15
CA ASP A 446 -1.79 -59.25 18.25
C ASP A 446 -1.70 -59.78 16.82
N GLY A 447 -0.46 -60.07 16.44
CA GLY A 447 -0.15 -60.67 15.15
C GLY A 447 -0.46 -62.16 15.19
N GLU A 448 -1.74 -62.48 15.19
CA GLU A 448 -2.18 -63.86 14.90
C GLU A 448 -3.36 -63.79 13.93
N GLY A 449 -3.09 -64.14 12.69
CA GLY A 449 -4.13 -64.30 11.68
C GLY A 449 -3.69 -64.14 10.23
N ALA A 450 -2.44 -64.48 9.89
CA ALA A 450 -2.14 -64.91 8.53
C ALA A 450 -2.54 -66.41 8.38
N GLY A 451 -3.84 -66.58 8.21
CA GLY A 451 -4.36 -67.92 7.78
C GLY A 451 -3.97 -68.15 6.33
N GLU A 452 -3.25 -69.24 6.14
CA GLU A 452 -3.07 -69.93 4.87
C GLU A 452 -4.45 -70.21 4.21
N GLY A 453 -4.52 -70.09 2.93
CA GLY A 453 -5.48 -70.90 2.20
C GLY A 453 -6.22 -70.22 1.02
N VAL A 454 -5.75 -70.65 -0.14
CA VAL A 454 -6.33 -70.75 -1.49
C VAL A 454 -6.29 -69.52 -2.37
#